data_8ec8a292fea6e110bf62ce764f00cc86
#
_entry.id   8ec8a292fea6e110bf62ce764f00cc86
#
_cell.length_a   1.000
_cell.length_b   1.000
_cell.length_c   1.000
_cell.angle_alpha   90.00
_cell.angle_beta   90.00
_cell.angle_gamma   90.00
#
_symmetry.space_group_name_H-M   'P 1'
#
loop_
_entity.id
_entity.type
_entity.pdbx_description
1 polymer ?
#
loop_
_entity_poly.entity_id
_entity_poly.type
_entity_poly.pdbx_seq_one_letter_code
_entity_poly.pdbx_strand_id
1 'polypeptide(L)'
;MSQEAGHSFFDAMKDKGIIAGTVVLSKHGHDAGRIYVVVAEHESFLSLSDGDKRTLDTPKRKRRKHVCPLGQMEKATEWLTSLKELPVPQQSSELRKAIRNFMDGHRGPVTS
;
A
#
# COMPACT_ATOMS: atom_id res chain seq x y z
N MET A 1 -18.18 -15.66 -21.58
CA MET A 1 -18.27 -14.42 -20.96
C MET A 1 -18.21 -14.44 -19.50
N SER A 2 -19.10 -15.09 -18.87
CA SER A 2 -19.13 -15.03 -17.44
C SER A 2 -17.89 -15.58 -16.78
N GLN A 3 -17.34 -16.65 -17.30
CA GLN A 3 -16.17 -17.17 -16.68
C GLN A 3 -14.99 -16.25 -16.90
N GLU A 4 -14.98 -15.57 -18.01
CA GLU A 4 -13.98 -14.58 -18.19
C GLU A 4 -14.13 -13.46 -17.25
N ALA A 5 -15.35 -13.09 -16.98
CA ALA A 5 -15.59 -12.03 -16.03
C ALA A 5 -15.05 -12.41 -14.66
N GLY A 6 -15.30 -13.62 -14.21
CA GLY A 6 -14.80 -14.05 -12.93
C GLY A 6 -13.29 -14.10 -12.89
N HIS A 7 -12.72 -14.67 -13.93
CA HIS A 7 -11.28 -14.78 -13.99
C HIS A 7 -10.65 -13.40 -14.08
N SER A 8 -11.21 -12.56 -14.93
CA SER A 8 -10.69 -11.21 -15.08
C SER A 8 -10.83 -10.42 -13.81
N PHE A 9 -11.87 -10.68 -13.03
CA PHE A 9 -12.06 -9.97 -11.79
C PHE A 9 -10.89 -10.23 -10.85
N PHE A 10 -10.47 -11.46 -10.71
CA PHE A 10 -9.34 -11.76 -9.85
C PHE A 10 -8.06 -11.14 -10.38
N ASP A 11 -7.85 -11.21 -11.68
CA ASP A 11 -6.66 -10.60 -12.26
C ASP A 11 -6.67 -9.11 -12.06
N ALA A 12 -7.82 -8.49 -12.25
CA ALA A 12 -7.94 -7.06 -12.05
C ALA A 12 -7.67 -6.68 -10.61
N MET A 13 -8.13 -7.48 -9.67
CA MET A 13 -7.86 -7.19 -8.27
C MET A 13 -6.39 -7.31 -7.95
N LYS A 14 -5.72 -8.29 -8.53
CA LYS A 14 -4.30 -8.45 -8.28
C LYS A 14 -3.47 -7.37 -8.95
N ASP A 15 -3.85 -7.00 -10.17
CA ASP A 15 -3.02 -6.11 -10.96
C ASP A 15 -3.56 -4.70 -11.01
N LYS A 16 -4.87 -4.54 -11.09
CA LYS A 16 -5.49 -3.23 -11.27
C LYS A 16 -6.29 -2.77 -10.09
N GLY A 17 -6.67 -3.68 -9.24
CA GLY A 17 -7.42 -3.33 -8.04
C GLY A 17 -6.55 -2.82 -6.92
N ILE A 18 -5.25 -2.71 -7.13
CA ILE A 18 -4.37 -2.19 -6.09
C ILE A 18 -4.42 -0.67 -6.16
N ILE A 19 -5.00 -0.08 -5.15
CA ILE A 19 -5.22 1.36 -5.09
C ILE A 19 -4.50 1.94 -3.88
N ALA A 20 -4.48 3.25 -3.81
CA ALA A 20 -3.86 3.93 -2.67
C ALA A 20 -4.48 3.43 -1.37
N GLY A 21 -3.67 3.14 -0.39
CA GLY A 21 -4.12 2.59 0.88
C GLY A 21 -4.04 1.08 0.96
N THR A 22 -3.70 0.40 -0.14
CA THR A 22 -3.51 -1.05 -0.11
C THR A 22 -2.17 -1.35 0.54
N VAL A 23 -2.16 -2.36 1.42
CA VAL A 23 -0.92 -2.87 2.00
C VAL A 23 -0.44 -4.00 1.11
N VAL A 24 0.80 -3.94 0.69
CA VAL A 24 1.35 -4.89 -0.27
C VAL A 24 2.65 -5.48 0.23
N LEU A 25 2.94 -6.68 -0.26
CA LEU A 25 4.20 -7.35 -0.02
C LEU A 25 5.02 -7.31 -1.31
N SER A 26 6.25 -6.89 -1.22
CA SER A 26 7.14 -6.90 -2.37
C SER A 26 7.58 -8.32 -2.65
N LYS A 27 7.51 -8.74 -3.91
CA LYS A 27 7.82 -10.11 -4.30
C LYS A 27 9.15 -10.24 -5.02
N HIS A 28 9.71 -9.15 -5.51
CA HIS A 28 10.91 -9.21 -6.34
C HIS A 28 11.89 -8.12 -5.94
N GLY A 29 13.15 -8.36 -6.22
CA GLY A 29 14.17 -7.38 -6.02
C GLY A 29 14.81 -7.47 -4.64
N HIS A 30 15.64 -6.50 -4.33
CA HIS A 30 16.37 -6.49 -3.07
C HIS A 30 15.44 -6.31 -1.88
N ASP A 31 14.27 -5.75 -2.10
CA ASP A 31 13.31 -5.52 -1.03
C ASP A 31 12.25 -6.60 -0.97
N ALA A 32 12.46 -7.74 -1.60
CA ALA A 32 11.51 -8.84 -1.53
C ALA A 32 11.25 -9.19 -0.07
N GLY A 33 9.99 -9.35 0.28
CA GLY A 33 9.58 -9.63 1.65
C GLY A 33 9.22 -8.41 2.45
N ARG A 34 9.48 -7.20 1.95
CA ARG A 34 9.14 -5.99 2.68
C ARG A 34 7.68 -5.64 2.47
N ILE A 35 7.10 -5.00 3.46
CA ILE A 35 5.70 -4.59 3.45
C ILE A 35 5.64 -3.09 3.25
N TYR A 36 4.77 -2.65 2.36
CA TYR A 36 4.59 -1.24 2.06
C TYR A 36 3.12 -0.88 2.02
N VAL A 37 2.85 0.41 2.11
CA VAL A 37 1.52 0.95 1.81
C VAL A 37 1.61 1.67 0.48
N VAL A 38 0.62 1.46 -0.37
CA VAL A 38 0.54 2.17 -1.65
C VAL A 38 0.08 3.58 -1.35
N VAL A 39 0.90 4.57 -1.68
CA VAL A 39 0.57 5.96 -1.42
C VAL A 39 0.13 6.70 -2.67
N ALA A 40 0.40 6.14 -3.84
CA ALA A 40 -0.09 6.67 -5.10
C ALA A 40 -0.11 5.56 -6.13
N GLU A 41 -1.07 5.61 -7.02
CA GLU A 41 -1.21 4.56 -8.02
C GLU A 41 -1.04 5.16 -9.40
N HIS A 42 -0.43 4.39 -10.27
CA HIS A 42 -0.21 4.77 -11.65
C HIS A 42 -0.58 3.57 -12.50
N GLU A 43 -0.58 3.74 -13.79
CA GLU A 43 -1.09 2.70 -14.67
C GLU A 43 -0.29 1.41 -14.55
N SER A 44 1.03 1.49 -14.61
CA SER A 44 1.85 0.29 -14.63
C SER A 44 2.69 0.13 -13.35
N PHE A 45 2.71 1.12 -12.48
CA PHE A 45 3.53 1.02 -11.27
C PHE A 45 2.82 1.70 -10.10
N LEU A 46 3.37 1.48 -8.93
CA LEU A 46 2.83 2.01 -7.69
C LEU A 46 3.92 2.77 -6.95
N SER A 47 3.52 3.79 -6.22
CA SER A 47 4.42 4.48 -5.30
C SER A 47 4.18 3.91 -3.91
N LEU A 48 5.24 3.42 -3.27
CA LEU A 48 5.14 2.66 -2.04
C LEU A 48 5.94 3.35 -0.94
N SER A 49 5.40 3.29 0.27
CA SER A 49 6.09 3.87 1.42
C SER A 49 5.99 2.92 2.60
N ASP A 50 7.03 2.84 3.40
CA ASP A 50 7.01 2.02 4.61
C ASP A 50 7.28 2.85 5.86
N GLY A 51 7.54 4.13 5.69
CA GLY A 51 7.81 5.01 6.83
C GLY A 51 9.19 4.83 7.43
N ASP A 52 10.02 4.03 6.78
CA ASP A 52 11.38 3.79 7.26
C ASP A 52 12.35 4.26 6.21
N LYS A 53 12.68 3.40 5.27
CA LYS A 53 13.58 3.78 4.18
C LYS A 53 12.86 4.53 3.08
N ARG A 54 11.57 4.35 2.96
CA ARG A 54 10.76 5.01 1.93
C ARG A 54 9.67 5.82 2.57
N THR A 55 9.80 7.13 2.50
CA THR A 55 8.84 8.04 3.11
C THR A 55 7.82 8.47 2.08
N LEU A 56 6.86 9.28 2.47
CA LEU A 56 5.85 9.78 1.55
C LEU A 56 6.47 10.66 0.47
N ASP A 57 7.51 11.42 0.80
CA ASP A 57 8.14 12.29 -0.18
C ASP A 57 9.11 11.54 -1.07
N THR A 58 9.61 10.40 -0.65
CA THR A 58 10.55 9.62 -1.47
C THR A 58 10.09 8.19 -1.53
N PRO A 59 8.91 7.97 -2.11
CA PRO A 59 8.38 6.62 -2.16
C PRO A 59 9.15 5.77 -3.17
N LYS A 60 9.02 4.47 -3.02
CA LYS A 60 9.62 3.54 -3.94
C LYS A 60 8.67 3.30 -5.09
N ARG A 61 9.20 3.27 -6.31
CA ARG A 61 8.39 2.90 -7.47
C ARG A 61 8.56 1.42 -7.71
N LYS A 62 7.45 0.72 -7.88
CA LYS A 62 7.48 -0.71 -8.13
C LYS A 62 6.37 -1.09 -9.07
N ARG A 63 6.66 -2.01 -9.98
CA ARG A 63 5.65 -2.45 -10.92
C ARG A 63 4.55 -3.21 -10.20
N ARG A 64 3.33 -3.05 -10.67
CA ARG A 64 2.18 -3.69 -10.05
C ARG A 64 2.35 -5.20 -9.97
N LYS A 65 2.95 -5.80 -10.98
CA LYS A 65 3.07 -7.25 -11.01
C LYS A 65 4.12 -7.78 -10.03
N HIS A 66 4.89 -6.91 -9.43
CA HIS A 66 5.94 -7.33 -8.50
C HIS A 66 5.52 -7.21 -7.04
N VAL A 67 4.25 -6.95 -6.78
CA VAL A 67 3.75 -6.88 -5.42
C VAL A 67 2.54 -7.80 -5.25
N CYS A 68 2.31 -8.21 -4.03
CA CYS A 68 1.16 -9.01 -3.66
C CYS A 68 0.29 -8.20 -2.71
N PRO A 69 -0.96 -7.91 -3.07
CA PRO A 69 -1.81 -7.16 -2.15
C PRO A 69 -2.19 -8.01 -0.96
N LEU A 70 -2.08 -7.45 0.23
CA LEU A 70 -2.43 -8.13 1.46
C LEU A 70 -3.78 -7.67 1.98
N GLY A 71 -4.21 -6.49 1.64
CA GLY A 71 -5.49 -5.96 2.05
C GLY A 71 -5.47 -4.45 1.98
N GLN A 72 -6.60 -3.83 2.27
CA GLN A 72 -6.72 -2.39 2.18
C GLN A 72 -7.08 -1.83 3.54
N MET A 73 -6.48 -0.72 3.89
CA MET A 73 -6.77 -0.06 5.15
C MET A 73 -8.10 0.68 5.03
N GLU A 74 -8.86 0.69 6.12
CA GLU A 74 -10.12 1.39 6.14
C GLU A 74 -9.87 2.89 6.11
N LYS A 75 -10.74 3.61 5.42
CA LYS A 75 -10.65 5.06 5.33
C LYS A 75 -9.28 5.51 4.87
N ALA A 76 -8.71 4.76 3.95
CA ALA A 76 -7.34 5.00 3.52
C ALA A 76 -7.17 6.37 2.89
N THR A 77 -8.13 6.83 2.12
CA THR A 77 -8.02 8.12 1.44
C THR A 77 -7.95 9.25 2.45
N GLU A 78 -8.84 9.22 3.44
CA GLU A 78 -8.83 10.26 4.47
C GLU A 78 -7.55 10.20 5.28
N TRP A 79 -7.12 9.01 5.60
CA TRP A 79 -5.90 8.83 6.38
C TRP A 79 -4.68 9.35 5.64
N LEU A 80 -4.55 9.01 4.36
CA LEU A 80 -3.42 9.48 3.58
C LEU A 80 -3.43 11.00 3.42
N THR A 81 -4.60 11.58 3.25
CA THR A 81 -4.73 13.02 3.15
C THR A 81 -4.28 13.69 4.45
N SER A 82 -4.73 13.18 5.57
CA SER A 82 -4.32 13.72 6.86
C SER A 82 -2.83 13.56 7.08
N LEU A 83 -2.30 12.44 6.65
CA LEU A 83 -0.88 12.14 6.83
C LEU A 83 -0.02 13.18 6.13
N LYS A 84 -0.44 13.62 4.96
CA LYS A 84 0.34 14.58 4.18
C LYS A 84 0.47 15.93 4.87
N GLU A 85 -0.39 16.20 5.83
CA GLU A 85 -0.34 17.47 6.54
C GLU A 85 0.59 17.42 7.73
N LEU A 86 1.14 16.29 8.06
CA LEU A 86 2.05 16.15 9.18
C LEU A 86 3.48 16.36 8.75
N PRO A 87 4.36 16.77 9.66
CA PRO A 87 5.79 16.81 9.37
C PRO A 87 6.30 15.42 9.00
N VAL A 88 7.35 15.36 8.20
CA VAL A 88 7.86 14.09 7.68
C VAL A 88 8.14 13.06 8.79
N PRO A 89 8.80 13.43 9.91
CA PRO A 89 9.04 12.41 10.93
C PRO A 89 7.75 11.80 11.47
N GLN A 90 6.70 12.61 11.60
CA GLN A 90 5.42 12.09 12.08
C GLN A 90 4.73 11.25 11.02
N GLN A 91 4.84 11.64 9.74
CA GLN A 91 4.32 10.82 8.66
C GLN A 91 4.93 9.43 8.71
N SER A 92 6.23 9.37 8.86
CA SER A 92 6.94 8.10 8.87
C SER A 92 6.54 7.25 10.06
N SER A 93 6.40 7.87 11.21
CA SER A 93 6.00 7.16 12.41
C SER A 93 4.61 6.57 12.26
N GLU A 94 3.67 7.34 11.69
CA GLU A 94 2.31 6.87 11.51
C GLU A 94 2.25 5.75 10.49
N LEU A 95 3.05 5.84 9.44
CA LEU A 95 3.10 4.77 8.44
C LEU A 95 3.60 3.47 9.06
N ARG A 96 4.65 3.54 9.86
CA ARG A 96 5.18 2.33 10.50
C ARG A 96 4.16 1.72 11.44
N LYS A 97 3.46 2.56 12.20
CA LYS A 97 2.43 2.06 13.12
C LYS A 97 1.29 1.41 12.36
N ALA A 98 0.87 2.05 11.27
CA ALA A 98 -0.26 1.52 10.49
C ALA A 98 0.08 0.17 9.89
N ILE A 99 1.29 0.02 9.36
CA ILE A 99 1.70 -1.26 8.80
C ILE A 99 1.75 -2.32 9.89
N ARG A 100 2.33 -1.98 11.03
CA ARG A 100 2.42 -2.93 12.14
C ARG A 100 1.02 -3.37 12.59
N ASN A 101 0.12 -2.42 12.73
CA ASN A 101 -1.23 -2.75 13.15
C ASN A 101 -1.96 -3.58 12.12
N PHE A 102 -1.76 -3.27 10.86
CA PHE A 102 -2.39 -4.06 9.82
C PHE A 102 -1.89 -5.50 9.88
N MET A 103 -0.59 -5.67 10.03
CA MET A 103 -0.01 -7.01 10.06
C MET A 103 -0.43 -7.77 11.33
N ASP A 104 -0.78 -7.05 12.38
CA ASP A 104 -1.27 -7.67 13.61
C ASP A 104 -2.77 -7.93 13.57
N GLY A 105 -3.42 -7.68 12.44
CA GLY A 105 -4.84 -7.96 12.30
C GLY A 105 -5.74 -6.76 12.41
N HIS A 106 -5.21 -5.57 12.61
CA HIS A 106 -5.99 -4.36 12.67
C HIS A 106 -5.97 -3.71 11.31
N ARG A 107 -7.12 -3.35 10.82
CA ARG A 107 -7.22 -2.90 9.44
C ARG A 107 -7.20 -1.41 9.24
N GLY A 108 -7.41 -0.64 10.23
CA GLY A 108 -7.49 0.78 10.09
C GLY A 108 -6.23 1.48 10.56
N PRO A 109 -6.14 2.79 10.33
CA PRO A 109 -5.03 3.56 10.89
C PRO A 109 -5.11 3.53 12.41
N VAL A 110 -3.95 3.72 13.03
CA VAL A 110 -3.92 3.78 14.49
C VAL A 110 -4.54 5.08 14.94
N THR A 111 -5.53 4.97 15.80
CA THR A 111 -6.13 6.19 16.37
C THR A 111 -5.89 6.11 17.83
N SER A 112 -4.94 6.22 18.33
CA SER A 112 -4.57 6.18 19.74
C SER A 112 -5.61 5.85 20.69
#